data_80325ac54a6c93ca249bd8d9a8d4b761
#
_entry.id   80325ac54a6c93ca249bd8d9a8d4b761
#
_cell.length_a   1.000
_cell.length_b   1.000
_cell.length_c   1.000
_cell.angle_alpha   90.00
_cell.angle_beta   90.00
_cell.angle_gamma   90.00
#
_symmetry.space_group_name_H-M   'P 1'
#
loop_
_entity.id
_entity.type
_entity.pdbx_description
1 polymer ?
#
loop_
_entity_poly.entity_id
_entity_poly.type
_entity_poly.pdbx_seq_one_letter_code
_entity_poly.pdbx_strand_id
1 'polypeptide(L)'
;MKTRFVLIETSHAGNVGAVARAMKVMGFEDLVLVRPRWPDVLSREEAIERASGADDVLSKARVVDHLAEALEGIDHVCATAMTPRDFGPPTRAPRAHFDDLLGATGAAPAGVAFLMGSERFGMRNADVYAAHACLSIPTNPAY
;
A
#
# COMPACT_ATOMS: atom_id res chain seq x y z
N MET A 1 -12.41 1.33 -11.35
CA MET A 1 -11.85 0.64 -10.18
C MET A 1 -11.07 1.64 -9.33
N LYS A 2 -11.41 1.74 -8.06
CA LYS A 2 -10.70 2.60 -7.12
C LYS A 2 -9.42 1.92 -6.66
N THR A 3 -8.31 2.66 -6.59
CA THR A 3 -7.03 2.12 -6.13
C THR A 3 -6.55 2.93 -4.95
N ARG A 4 -6.25 2.25 -3.85
CA ARG A 4 -5.77 2.85 -2.60
C ARG A 4 -4.42 2.28 -2.22
N PHE A 5 -3.51 3.15 -1.82
CA PHE A 5 -2.23 2.76 -1.25
C PHE A 5 -2.28 2.98 0.26
N VAL A 6 -1.91 1.95 1.02
CA VAL A 6 -1.96 1.96 2.49
C VAL A 6 -0.56 1.73 3.03
N LEU A 7 -0.02 2.71 3.75
CA LEU A 7 1.27 2.59 4.41
C LEU A 7 1.03 2.27 5.89
N ILE A 8 1.54 1.12 6.33
CA ILE A 8 1.34 0.64 7.70
C ILE A 8 2.60 0.89 8.52
N GLU A 9 2.46 1.66 9.58
CA GLU A 9 3.53 1.94 10.55
C GLU A 9 4.81 2.48 9.88
N THR A 10 4.65 3.35 8.89
CA THR A 10 5.81 3.93 8.20
C THR A 10 6.70 4.69 9.20
N SER A 11 8.00 4.51 9.08
CA SER A 11 8.98 5.04 10.03
C SER A 11 9.77 6.24 9.49
N HIS A 12 9.69 6.53 8.21
CA HIS A 12 10.40 7.63 7.58
C HIS A 12 9.45 8.56 6.84
N ALA A 13 9.42 9.83 7.25
CA ALA A 13 8.55 10.84 6.63
C ALA A 13 8.87 11.02 5.13
N GLY A 14 10.14 10.92 4.75
CA GLY A 14 10.55 11.03 3.36
C GLY A 14 9.92 9.95 2.45
N ASN A 15 9.69 8.76 2.98
CA ASN A 15 9.06 7.68 2.21
C ASN A 15 7.59 7.98 1.90
N VAL A 16 6.90 8.65 2.81
CA VAL A 16 5.51 9.08 2.57
C VAL A 16 5.47 10.05 1.39
N GLY A 17 6.37 11.02 1.37
CA GLY A 17 6.49 11.95 0.25
C GLY A 17 6.82 11.25 -1.06
N ALA A 18 7.79 10.32 -1.03
CA ALA A 18 8.20 9.58 -2.21
C ALA A 18 7.04 8.74 -2.79
N VAL A 19 6.24 8.13 -1.93
CA VAL A 19 5.05 7.38 -2.35
C VAL A 19 4.03 8.32 -2.99
N ALA A 20 3.77 9.46 -2.37
CA ALA A 20 2.84 10.46 -2.93
C ALA A 20 3.28 10.90 -4.33
N ARG A 21 4.57 11.14 -4.51
CA ARG A 21 5.13 11.50 -5.82
C ARG A 21 4.93 10.40 -6.86
N ALA A 22 5.26 9.17 -6.50
CA ALA A 22 5.08 8.02 -7.39
C ALA A 22 3.60 7.83 -7.76
N MET A 23 2.70 7.97 -6.79
CA MET A 23 1.27 7.87 -7.01
C MET A 23 0.80 8.92 -8.02
N LYS A 24 1.22 10.17 -7.85
CA LYS A 24 0.82 11.26 -8.75
C LYS A 24 1.32 11.01 -10.17
N VAL A 25 2.56 10.55 -10.33
CA VAL A 25 3.11 10.21 -11.66
C VAL A 25 2.24 9.15 -12.35
N MET A 26 1.72 8.20 -11.60
CA MET A 26 0.92 7.11 -12.16
C MET A 26 -0.59 7.40 -12.16
N GLY A 27 -1.01 8.58 -11.74
CA GLY A 27 -2.41 8.98 -11.76
C GLY A 27 -3.23 8.50 -10.58
N PHE A 28 -2.61 8.13 -9.46
CA PHE A 28 -3.29 7.72 -8.23
C PHE A 28 -3.30 8.83 -7.19
N GLU A 29 -4.34 8.88 -6.37
CA GLU A 29 -4.47 9.94 -5.37
C GLU A 29 -4.97 9.48 -4.00
N ASP A 30 -5.38 8.22 -3.83
CA ASP A 30 -5.97 7.72 -2.58
C ASP A 30 -4.89 7.07 -1.70
N LEU A 31 -4.37 7.84 -0.76
CA LEU A 31 -3.32 7.43 0.18
C LEU A 31 -3.86 7.42 1.60
N VAL A 32 -3.64 6.32 2.33
CA VAL A 32 -4.01 6.17 3.74
C VAL A 32 -2.80 5.67 4.53
N LEU A 33 -2.60 6.25 5.72
CA LEU A 33 -1.53 5.88 6.63
C LEU A 33 -2.14 5.26 7.88
N VAL A 34 -1.69 4.06 8.23
CA VAL A 34 -2.13 3.36 9.45
C VAL A 34 -1.03 3.46 10.50
N ARG A 35 -1.31 4.12 11.60
CA ARG A 35 -0.38 4.28 12.73
C ARG A 35 1.04 4.66 12.30
N PRO A 36 1.24 5.76 11.55
CA PRO A 36 2.59 6.18 11.20
C PRO A 36 3.37 6.52 12.48
N ARG A 37 4.68 6.36 12.44
CA ARG A 37 5.55 6.70 13.57
C ARG A 37 5.34 8.14 14.04
N TRP A 38 5.12 9.05 13.10
CA TRP A 38 4.88 10.46 13.37
C TRP A 38 3.44 10.80 13.01
N PRO A 39 2.57 11.10 14.02
CA PRO A 39 1.17 11.44 13.71
C PRO A 39 1.01 12.63 12.78
N ASP A 40 1.97 13.56 12.80
CA ASP A 40 1.99 14.76 11.97
C ASP A 40 2.79 14.57 10.65
N VAL A 41 3.04 13.34 10.23
CA VAL A 41 3.94 13.02 9.12
C VAL A 41 3.59 13.75 7.83
N LEU A 42 2.31 13.97 7.57
CA LEU A 42 1.85 14.63 6.33
C LEU A 42 2.27 16.11 6.24
N SER A 43 2.53 16.75 7.38
CA SER A 43 2.98 18.14 7.45
C SER A 43 4.49 18.29 7.70
N ARG A 44 5.21 17.19 7.84
CA ARG A 44 6.65 17.24 8.03
C ARG A 44 7.37 17.67 6.76
N GLU A 45 8.39 18.50 6.95
CA GLU A 45 9.18 19.06 5.84
C GLU A 45 9.73 17.98 4.92
N GLU A 46 10.27 16.89 5.47
CA GLU A 46 10.78 15.77 4.68
C GLU A 46 9.74 15.15 3.75
N ALA A 47 8.52 14.96 4.25
CA ALA A 47 7.44 14.42 3.45
C ALA A 47 7.09 15.36 2.29
N ILE A 48 7.00 16.64 2.59
CA ILE A 48 6.66 17.67 1.59
C ILE A 48 7.76 17.79 0.53
N GLU A 49 9.03 17.82 0.95
CA GLU A 49 10.16 17.89 0.03
C GLU A 49 10.20 16.68 -0.91
N ARG A 50 10.07 15.47 -0.36
CA ARG A 50 10.13 14.24 -1.16
C ARG A 50 8.89 14.05 -2.04
N ALA A 51 7.78 14.67 -1.70
CA ALA A 51 6.59 14.68 -2.54
C ALA A 51 6.77 15.52 -3.81
N SER A 52 7.76 16.43 -3.80
CA SER A 52 8.00 17.34 -4.92
C SER A 52 6.72 18.12 -5.26
N GLY A 53 6.10 17.93 -6.38
CA GLY A 53 4.83 18.59 -6.74
C GLY A 53 3.57 17.82 -6.37
N ALA A 54 3.67 16.75 -5.56
CA ALA A 54 2.53 15.91 -5.20
C ALA A 54 1.85 16.33 -3.89
N ASP A 55 1.82 17.62 -3.58
CA ASP A 55 1.21 18.16 -2.36
C ASP A 55 -0.28 17.83 -2.27
N ASP A 56 -0.96 17.74 -3.39
CA ASP A 56 -2.37 17.39 -3.46
C ASP A 56 -2.64 15.96 -2.98
N VAL A 57 -1.73 15.03 -3.24
CA VAL A 57 -1.83 13.66 -2.71
C VAL A 57 -1.68 13.67 -1.19
N LEU A 58 -0.70 14.42 -0.67
CA LEU A 58 -0.49 14.54 0.77
C LEU A 58 -1.69 15.22 1.46
N SER A 59 -2.25 16.27 0.87
CA SER A 59 -3.36 17.00 1.48
C SER A 59 -4.65 16.19 1.55
N LYS A 60 -4.84 15.23 0.64
CA LYS A 60 -5.99 14.33 0.64
C LYS A 60 -5.76 13.06 1.47
N ALA A 61 -4.52 12.78 1.85
CA ALA A 61 -4.18 11.57 2.59
C ALA A 61 -4.83 11.59 3.98
N ARG A 62 -5.16 10.40 4.48
CA ARG A 62 -5.78 10.22 5.79
C ARG A 62 -4.87 9.40 6.69
N VAL A 63 -4.89 9.72 7.98
CA VAL A 63 -4.21 8.94 9.02
C VAL A 63 -5.27 8.26 9.85
N VAL A 64 -5.15 6.95 10.01
CA VAL A 64 -6.09 6.13 10.77
C VAL A 64 -5.35 5.26 11.79
N ASP A 65 -6.06 4.76 12.79
CA ASP A 65 -5.46 3.96 13.86
C ASP A 65 -5.49 2.46 13.58
N HIS A 66 -6.41 2.00 12.76
CA HIS A 66 -6.59 0.57 12.50
C HIS A 66 -6.68 0.28 11.00
N LEU A 67 -6.13 -0.87 10.60
CA LEU A 67 -6.18 -1.31 9.21
C LEU A 67 -7.62 -1.40 8.69
N ALA A 68 -8.55 -1.85 9.51
CA ALA A 68 -9.95 -1.95 9.11
C ALA A 68 -10.51 -0.62 8.61
N GLU A 69 -10.12 0.49 9.25
CA GLU A 69 -10.53 1.83 8.82
C GLU A 69 -9.95 2.19 7.44
N ALA A 70 -8.70 1.78 7.20
CA ALA A 70 -8.03 2.01 5.92
C ALA A 70 -8.67 1.20 4.79
N LEU A 71 -9.34 0.11 5.09
CA LEU A 71 -9.91 -0.79 4.09
C LEU A 71 -11.40 -0.55 3.81
N GLU A 72 -12.01 0.45 4.42
CA GLU A 72 -13.40 0.79 4.14
C GLU A 72 -13.61 1.08 2.65
N GLY A 73 -14.59 0.43 2.04
CA GLY A 73 -14.88 0.58 0.62
C GLY A 73 -13.97 -0.21 -0.31
N ILE A 74 -13.08 -1.03 0.23
CA ILE A 74 -12.16 -1.88 -0.53
C ILE A 74 -12.66 -3.32 -0.47
N ASP A 75 -12.73 -3.98 -1.62
CA ASP A 75 -13.15 -5.37 -1.71
C ASP A 75 -12.03 -6.33 -2.17
N HIS A 76 -10.86 -5.82 -2.54
CA HIS A 76 -9.70 -6.64 -2.85
C HIS A 76 -8.43 -6.04 -2.24
N VAL A 77 -7.72 -6.84 -1.44
CA VAL A 77 -6.55 -6.38 -0.68
C VAL A 77 -5.33 -7.17 -1.08
N CYS A 78 -4.27 -6.46 -1.48
CA CYS A 78 -2.98 -7.05 -1.84
C CYS A 78 -1.92 -6.59 -0.83
N ALA A 79 -1.28 -7.54 -0.16
CA ALA A 79 -0.11 -7.25 0.67
C ALA A 79 1.15 -7.27 -0.18
N THR A 80 2.15 -6.49 0.21
CA THR A 80 3.47 -6.51 -0.41
C THR A 80 4.47 -6.97 0.64
N ALA A 81 4.57 -8.28 0.83
CA ALA A 81 5.46 -8.87 1.83
C ALA A 81 6.49 -9.75 1.14
N MET A 82 7.73 -9.69 1.61
CA MET A 82 8.83 -10.45 1.01
C MET A 82 8.81 -11.93 1.37
N THR A 83 8.32 -12.25 2.57
CA THR A 83 8.37 -13.62 3.08
C THR A 83 6.96 -14.22 3.09
N PRO A 84 6.72 -15.32 2.35
CA PRO A 84 5.46 -16.04 2.43
C PRO A 84 5.20 -16.52 3.86
N ARG A 85 3.93 -16.58 4.26
CA ARG A 85 3.51 -17.10 5.56
C ARG A 85 2.72 -18.37 5.36
N ASP A 86 2.92 -19.33 6.27
CA ASP A 86 2.09 -20.51 6.33
C ASP A 86 0.65 -20.10 6.59
N PHE A 87 -0.27 -20.71 5.86
CA PHE A 87 -1.72 -20.39 5.94
C PHE A 87 -2.08 -18.95 5.58
N GLY A 88 -1.14 -18.19 5.02
CA GLY A 88 -1.41 -16.85 4.53
C GLY A 88 -2.00 -16.84 3.12
N PRO A 89 -2.26 -15.65 2.57
CA PRO A 89 -2.73 -15.53 1.20
C PRO A 89 -1.69 -16.02 0.20
N PRO A 90 -2.10 -16.46 -1.01
CA PRO A 90 -1.15 -16.92 -2.02
C PRO A 90 -0.21 -15.79 -2.44
N THR A 91 1.06 -16.14 -2.66
CA THR A 91 2.06 -15.21 -3.19
C THR A 91 2.08 -15.30 -4.70
N ARG A 92 1.94 -14.15 -5.36
CA ARG A 92 1.84 -14.06 -6.81
C ARG A 92 2.60 -12.86 -7.35
N ALA A 93 3.09 -12.96 -8.58
CA ALA A 93 3.61 -11.79 -9.29
C ALA A 93 2.45 -10.85 -9.65
N PRO A 94 2.64 -9.52 -9.57
CA PRO A 94 1.54 -8.57 -9.81
C PRO A 94 0.86 -8.77 -11.17
N ARG A 95 1.61 -8.93 -12.24
CA ARG A 95 1.04 -9.07 -13.58
C ARG A 95 0.13 -10.29 -13.68
N ALA A 96 0.60 -11.45 -13.24
CA ALA A 96 -0.19 -12.68 -13.28
C ALA A 96 -1.44 -12.56 -12.41
N HIS A 97 -1.30 -11.96 -11.23
CA HIS A 97 -2.43 -11.78 -10.33
C HIS A 97 -3.52 -10.91 -10.94
N PHE A 98 -3.16 -9.76 -11.50
CA PHE A 98 -4.15 -8.85 -12.07
C PHE A 98 -4.69 -9.32 -13.41
N ASP A 99 -3.91 -10.05 -14.20
CA ASP A 99 -4.44 -10.69 -15.41
C ASP A 99 -5.57 -11.66 -15.06
N ASP A 100 -5.37 -12.48 -14.02
CA ASP A 100 -6.41 -13.43 -13.57
C ASP A 100 -7.60 -12.69 -12.95
N LEU A 101 -7.35 -11.72 -12.09
CA LEU A 101 -8.40 -10.99 -11.39
C LEU A 101 -9.30 -10.20 -12.33
N LEU A 102 -8.71 -9.52 -13.31
CA LEU A 102 -9.43 -8.66 -14.25
C LEU A 102 -9.98 -9.44 -15.44
N GLY A 103 -9.39 -10.60 -15.75
CA GLY A 103 -9.85 -11.49 -16.82
C GLY A 103 -10.91 -12.46 -16.39
N ALA A 104 -11.18 -12.59 -15.08
CA ALA A 104 -12.23 -13.49 -14.59
C ALA A 104 -13.59 -13.02 -15.09
N THR A 105 -14.44 -13.99 -15.43
CA THR A 105 -15.82 -13.70 -15.83
C THR A 105 -16.60 -13.29 -14.59
N GLY A 106 -16.77 -12.04 -14.41
CA GLY A 106 -17.42 -11.48 -13.25
C GLY A 106 -16.99 -10.04 -13.11
N ALA A 107 -17.45 -9.40 -12.09
CA ALA A 107 -17.13 -8.00 -11.88
C ALA A 107 -15.67 -7.86 -11.42
N ALA A 108 -14.93 -6.94 -12.03
CA ALA A 108 -13.70 -6.46 -11.46
C ALA A 108 -13.97 -5.89 -10.06
N PRO A 109 -13.00 -5.92 -9.14
CA PRO A 109 -13.18 -5.30 -7.82
C PRO A 109 -13.58 -3.84 -7.94
N ALA A 110 -14.47 -3.38 -7.07
CA ALA A 110 -14.82 -1.96 -7.00
C ALA A 110 -13.65 -1.14 -6.46
N GLY A 111 -12.90 -1.69 -5.51
CA GLY A 111 -11.73 -1.06 -4.93
C GLY A 111 -10.63 -2.04 -4.58
N VAL A 112 -9.39 -1.68 -4.90
CA VAL A 112 -8.20 -2.47 -4.58
C VAL A 112 -7.30 -1.64 -3.66
N ALA A 113 -6.81 -2.25 -2.59
CA ALA A 113 -5.81 -1.65 -1.72
C ALA A 113 -4.49 -2.41 -1.80
N PHE A 114 -3.40 -1.65 -1.86
CA PHE A 114 -2.04 -2.18 -1.74
C PHE A 114 -1.50 -1.82 -0.38
N LEU A 115 -1.14 -2.84 0.42
CA LEU A 115 -0.60 -2.66 1.76
C LEU A 115 0.92 -2.69 1.71
N MET A 116 1.55 -1.68 2.29
CA MET A 116 3.01 -1.59 2.41
C MET A 116 3.37 -1.51 3.88
N GLY A 117 4.27 -2.38 4.32
CA GLY A 117 4.70 -2.47 5.70
C GLY A 117 5.75 -1.44 6.08
N SER A 118 6.13 -1.46 7.36
CA SER A 118 7.17 -0.60 7.89
C SER A 118 8.52 -0.87 7.21
N GLU A 119 9.30 0.17 6.97
CA GLU A 119 10.65 0.08 6.40
C GLU A 119 11.59 -0.67 7.36
N ARG A 120 11.32 -0.60 8.68
CA ARG A 120 12.15 -1.23 9.71
C ARG A 120 11.76 -2.65 10.02
N PHE A 121 10.45 -2.92 10.10
CA PHE A 121 9.94 -4.17 10.65
C PHE A 121 9.13 -5.00 9.64
N GLY A 122 8.89 -4.46 8.46
CA GLY A 122 8.02 -5.10 7.49
C GLY A 122 6.55 -5.07 7.93
N MET A 123 5.80 -6.06 7.49
CA MET A 123 4.37 -6.15 7.74
C MET A 123 4.07 -7.21 8.81
N ARG A 124 3.19 -6.89 9.74
CA ARG A 124 2.74 -7.83 10.78
C ARG A 124 1.94 -8.96 10.14
N ASN A 125 2.01 -10.15 10.72
CA ASN A 125 1.27 -11.31 10.21
C ASN A 125 -0.23 -11.04 10.12
N ALA A 126 -0.82 -10.39 11.11
CA ALA A 126 -2.24 -10.07 11.10
C ALA A 126 -2.64 -9.25 9.87
N ASP A 127 -1.80 -8.31 9.47
CA ASP A 127 -2.06 -7.46 8.29
C ASP A 127 -1.93 -8.27 6.99
N VAL A 128 -0.94 -9.15 6.90
CA VAL A 128 -0.78 -10.04 5.75
C VAL A 128 -1.97 -10.99 5.62
N TYR A 129 -2.44 -11.54 6.74
CA TYR A 129 -3.59 -12.47 6.75
C TYR A 129 -4.90 -11.77 6.38
N ALA A 130 -4.98 -10.46 6.53
CA ALA A 130 -6.14 -9.68 6.08
C ALA A 130 -6.19 -9.52 4.56
N ALA A 131 -5.11 -9.82 3.85
CA ALA A 131 -5.02 -9.65 2.41
C ALA A 131 -5.58 -10.86 1.65
N HIS A 132 -6.04 -10.64 0.43
CA HIS A 132 -6.49 -11.71 -0.47
C HIS A 132 -5.32 -12.33 -1.24
N ALA A 133 -4.28 -11.55 -1.49
CA ALA A 133 -3.07 -12.00 -2.17
C ALA A 133 -1.85 -11.27 -1.61
N CYS A 134 -0.70 -11.91 -1.67
CA CYS A 134 0.58 -11.30 -1.38
C CYS A 134 1.32 -11.14 -2.71
N LEU A 135 1.72 -9.91 -3.03
CA LEU A 135 2.40 -9.62 -4.28
C LEU A 135 3.91 -9.63 -4.07
N SER A 136 4.61 -10.31 -4.95
CA SER A 136 6.07 -10.35 -4.95
C SER A 136 6.57 -10.08 -6.37
N ILE A 137 7.40 -9.06 -6.50
CA ILE A 137 8.03 -8.73 -7.77
C ILE A 137 9.33 -9.54 -7.87
N PRO A 138 9.50 -10.38 -8.91
CA PRO A 138 10.74 -11.12 -9.07
C PRO A 138 11.94 -10.17 -9.14
N THR A 139 12.94 -10.44 -8.32
CA THR A 139 14.16 -9.63 -8.25
C THR A 139 15.38 -10.54 -8.36
N ASN A 140 16.56 -9.94 -8.43
CA ASN A 140 17.81 -10.69 -8.51
C ASN A 140 18.01 -11.50 -7.20
N PRO A 141 18.02 -12.85 -7.27
CA PRO A 141 18.16 -13.67 -6.06
C PRO A 141 19.56 -13.58 -5.44
N ALA A 142 20.56 -13.09 -6.18
CA ALA A 142 21.92 -12.93 -5.68
C ALA A 142 22.12 -11.61 -4.91
N TYR A 143 21.15 -10.73 -4.93
CA TYR A 143 21.17 -9.46 -4.20
C TYR A 143 20.35 -9.61 -2.94
#